data_f27309865e91c1a829c038518c65ed0b
#
_entry.id   f27309865e91c1a829c038518c65ed0b
#
_cell.length_a   1.000
_cell.length_b   1.000
_cell.length_c   1.000
_cell.angle_alpha   90.00
_cell.angle_beta   90.00
_cell.angle_gamma   90.00
#
_symmetry.space_group_name_H-M   'P 1'
#
loop_
_entity.id
_entity.type
_entity.pdbx_description
1 polymer ?
#
loop_
_entity_poly.entity_id
_entity_poly.type
_entity_poly.pdbx_seq_one_letter_code
_entity_poly.pdbx_strand_id
1 'polypeptide(L)'
;MGGRNSKRSKTDLYAEVLEVITHYPEGARITKLSYGVGVPVDRLKLIVERLCRFGLAVRSQDEEGAYYGVTPRGFEFLDVFWKMKGFLEEFGQERS
;
A
#
# COMPACT_ATOMS: atom_id res chain seq x y z
N MET A 1 10.20 15.85 17.21
CA MET A 1 9.67 15.87 16.70
C MET A 1 9.57 15.30 15.48
N GLY A 2 10.45 14.88 14.81
CA GLY A 2 10.35 14.32 13.53
C GLY A 2 9.36 13.24 13.38
N GLY A 3 9.11 12.59 14.43
CA GLY A 3 8.23 11.47 14.32
C GLY A 3 6.87 11.79 13.79
N ARG A 4 6.45 13.02 13.96
CA ARG A 4 5.24 13.30 13.51
C ARG A 4 5.16 13.35 12.13
N ASN A 5 6.16 13.62 11.48
CA ASN A 5 6.13 13.70 10.07
C ASN A 5 5.91 12.41 9.43
N SER A 6 6.24 11.34 10.08
CA SER A 6 6.12 10.07 9.42
C SER A 6 4.77 9.47 9.66
N LYS A 7 3.89 10.18 10.34
CA LYS A 7 2.63 9.65 10.54
C LYS A 7 1.93 9.57 9.23
N ARG A 8 1.45 8.42 8.85
CA ARG A 8 0.75 8.20 7.62
C ARG A 8 -0.72 8.01 7.89
N SER A 9 -1.56 8.56 7.03
CA SER A 9 -2.97 8.30 7.16
C SER A 9 -3.21 6.86 6.72
N LYS A 10 -4.39 6.33 6.99
CA LYS A 10 -4.72 4.99 6.54
C LYS A 10 -4.65 4.91 5.03
N THR A 11 -5.14 5.94 4.35
CA THR A 11 -5.12 5.95 2.90
C THR A 11 -3.70 5.93 2.37
N ASP A 12 -2.82 6.71 2.99
CA ASP A 12 -1.42 6.72 2.59
C ASP A 12 -0.81 5.34 2.75
N LEU A 13 -1.11 4.69 3.87
CA LEU A 13 -0.55 3.38 4.13
C LEU A 13 -1.06 2.34 3.15
N TYR A 14 -2.35 2.41 2.83
CA TYR A 14 -2.93 1.49 1.85
C TYR A 14 -2.22 1.65 0.50
N ALA A 15 -2.00 2.90 0.09
CA ALA A 15 -1.34 3.15 -1.19
C ALA A 15 0.09 2.62 -1.16
N GLU A 16 0.79 2.81 -0.05
CA GLU A 16 2.16 2.32 0.05
C GLU A 16 2.23 0.81 -0.03
N VAL A 17 1.31 0.13 0.64
CA VAL A 17 1.30 -1.32 0.60
C VAL A 17 1.03 -1.80 -0.82
N LEU A 18 0.03 -1.22 -1.48
CA LEU A 18 -0.27 -1.60 -2.85
C LEU A 18 0.91 -1.31 -3.77
N GLU A 19 1.56 -0.18 -3.56
CA GLU A 19 2.70 0.19 -4.37
C GLU A 19 3.81 -0.87 -4.26
N VAL A 20 4.11 -1.31 -3.04
CA VAL A 20 5.13 -2.31 -2.86
C VAL A 20 4.73 -3.63 -3.52
N ILE A 21 3.44 -3.98 -3.45
CA ILE A 21 2.99 -5.21 -4.10
C ILE A 21 3.26 -5.15 -5.60
N THR A 22 3.11 -3.97 -6.20
CA THR A 22 3.32 -3.87 -7.65
C THR A 22 4.75 -4.20 -8.06
N HIS A 23 5.68 -4.15 -7.12
CA HIS A 23 7.05 -4.49 -7.44
C HIS A 23 7.27 -5.99 -7.50
N TYR A 24 6.27 -6.78 -7.19
CA TYR A 24 6.36 -8.23 -7.21
C TYR A 24 5.32 -8.79 -8.18
N PRO A 25 5.62 -8.82 -9.47
CA PRO A 25 4.62 -9.24 -10.48
C PRO A 25 4.05 -10.61 -10.21
N GLU A 26 4.83 -11.49 -9.56
CA GLU A 26 4.35 -12.82 -9.28
C GLU A 26 3.67 -12.94 -7.95
N GLY A 27 3.49 -11.83 -7.27
CA GLY A 27 2.86 -11.83 -5.96
C GLY A 27 3.85 -11.54 -4.86
N ALA A 28 3.41 -10.85 -3.84
CA ALA A 28 4.26 -10.43 -2.73
C ALA A 28 3.90 -11.20 -1.48
N ARG A 29 4.94 -11.70 -0.78
CA ARG A 29 4.74 -12.38 0.49
C ARG A 29 4.68 -11.35 1.61
N ILE A 30 4.01 -11.68 2.68
CA ILE A 30 3.79 -10.75 3.78
C ILE A 30 5.11 -10.23 4.36
N THR A 31 6.12 -11.08 4.43
CA THR A 31 7.40 -10.66 4.99
C THR A 31 8.07 -9.61 4.10
N LYS A 32 7.95 -9.77 2.78
CA LYS A 32 8.52 -8.79 1.88
C LYS A 32 7.77 -7.47 1.98
N LEU A 33 6.47 -7.53 2.14
CA LEU A 33 5.67 -6.33 2.29
C LEU A 33 6.02 -5.61 3.59
N SER A 34 6.15 -6.38 4.66
CA SER A 34 6.50 -5.81 5.95
C SER A 34 7.81 -5.05 5.85
N TYR A 35 8.78 -5.67 5.21
CA TYR A 35 10.08 -5.07 5.04
C TYR A 35 9.99 -3.82 4.16
N GLY A 36 9.21 -3.88 3.08
CA GLY A 36 9.12 -2.79 2.13
C GLY A 36 8.42 -1.56 2.67
N VAL A 37 7.39 -1.73 3.51
CA VAL A 37 6.67 -0.60 4.03
C VAL A 37 7.05 -0.25 5.46
N GLY A 38 7.87 -1.07 6.10
CA GLY A 38 8.30 -0.76 7.46
C GLY A 38 7.19 -0.91 8.49
N VAL A 39 6.30 -1.88 8.29
CA VAL A 39 5.20 -2.14 9.21
C VAL A 39 5.32 -3.57 9.69
N PRO A 40 5.17 -3.83 10.99
CA PRO A 40 5.29 -5.20 11.50
C PRO A 40 4.29 -6.14 10.85
N VAL A 41 4.68 -7.38 10.71
CA VAL A 41 3.88 -8.39 10.03
C VAL A 41 2.47 -8.48 10.60
N ASP A 42 2.34 -8.50 11.92
CA ASP A 42 1.02 -8.64 12.54
C ASP A 42 0.08 -7.52 12.12
N ARG A 43 0.58 -6.32 12.11
CA ARG A 43 -0.23 -5.18 11.73
C ARG A 43 -0.50 -5.20 10.23
N LEU A 44 0.51 -5.59 9.47
CA LEU A 44 0.37 -5.63 8.03
C LEU A 44 -0.66 -6.64 7.57
N LYS A 45 -0.78 -7.75 8.29
CA LYS A 45 -1.79 -8.74 7.95
C LYS A 45 -3.19 -8.13 7.97
N LEU A 46 -3.46 -7.27 8.93
CA LEU A 46 -4.76 -6.62 9.01
C LEU A 46 -4.97 -5.66 7.85
N ILE A 47 -3.91 -4.99 7.47
CA ILE A 47 -3.98 -4.03 6.38
C ILE A 47 -4.27 -4.73 5.05
N VAL A 48 -3.52 -5.78 4.74
CA VAL A 48 -3.74 -6.48 3.48
C VAL A 48 -5.10 -7.16 3.44
N GLU A 49 -5.58 -7.60 4.60
CA GLU A 49 -6.89 -8.20 4.67
C GLU A 49 -7.96 -7.18 4.29
N ARG A 50 -7.80 -5.95 4.76
CA ARG A 50 -8.73 -4.90 4.39
C ARG A 50 -8.63 -4.56 2.93
N LEU A 51 -7.42 -4.51 2.39
CA LEU A 51 -7.25 -4.23 0.97
C LEU A 51 -7.95 -5.29 0.12
N CYS A 52 -7.87 -6.54 0.52
CA CYS A 52 -8.55 -7.60 -0.18
C CYS A 52 -10.06 -7.44 -0.06
N ARG A 53 -10.53 -7.05 1.12
CA ARG A 53 -11.96 -6.87 1.32
C ARG A 53 -12.50 -5.72 0.48
N PHE A 54 -11.69 -4.68 0.29
CA PHE A 54 -12.09 -3.56 -0.55
C PHE A 54 -11.96 -3.87 -2.04
N GLY A 55 -11.42 -5.03 -2.39
CA GLY A 55 -11.25 -5.39 -3.80
C GLY A 55 -10.03 -4.76 -4.45
N LEU A 56 -9.11 -4.23 -3.65
CA LEU A 56 -7.92 -3.57 -4.18
C LEU A 56 -6.74 -4.52 -4.30
N ALA A 57 -6.77 -5.61 -3.55
CA ALA A 57 -5.74 -6.63 -3.62
C ALA A 57 -6.39 -7.99 -3.66
N VAL A 58 -5.64 -8.99 -4.06
CA VAL A 58 -6.13 -10.35 -4.11
C VAL A 58 -5.11 -11.24 -3.43
N ARG A 59 -5.61 -12.21 -2.68
CA ARG A 59 -4.78 -13.15 -1.96
C ARG A 59 -4.80 -14.48 -2.69
N SER A 60 -3.64 -15.03 -2.89
CA SER A 60 -3.50 -16.37 -3.45
C SER A 60 -2.67 -17.21 -2.49
N GLN A 61 -2.57 -18.47 -2.75
CA GLN A 61 -1.85 -19.34 -1.85
C GLN A 61 -1.15 -20.45 -2.62
N ASP A 62 0.04 -20.80 -2.20
CA ASP A 62 0.75 -21.92 -2.76
C ASP A 62 1.33 -22.72 -1.60
N GLU A 63 2.27 -23.61 -1.87
CA GLU A 63 2.81 -24.45 -0.84
C GLU A 63 3.53 -23.67 0.25
N GLU A 64 4.04 -22.51 -0.09
CA GLU A 64 4.79 -21.72 0.86
C GLU A 64 3.92 -20.74 1.64
N GLY A 65 2.65 -20.65 1.30
CA GLY A 65 1.75 -19.78 2.02
C GLY A 65 1.08 -18.77 1.12
N ALA A 66 0.59 -17.71 1.73
CA ALA A 66 -0.16 -16.70 1.03
C ALA A 66 0.73 -15.69 0.33
N TYR A 67 0.26 -15.17 -0.78
CA TYR A 67 0.94 -14.06 -1.44
C TYR A 67 -0.14 -13.15 -2.03
N TYR A 68 0.23 -11.92 -2.32
CA TYR A 68 -0.75 -10.90 -2.66
C TYR A 68 -0.42 -10.20 -3.96
N GLY A 69 -1.47 -9.81 -4.68
CA GLY A 69 -1.31 -9.06 -5.91
C GLY A 69 -2.26 -7.88 -5.91
N VAL A 70 -2.06 -6.94 -6.81
CA VAL A 70 -2.93 -5.78 -6.95
C VAL A 70 -3.96 -6.08 -8.02
N THR A 71 -5.22 -5.77 -7.74
CA THR A 71 -6.29 -5.96 -8.70
C THR A 71 -6.36 -4.77 -9.65
N PRO A 72 -7.10 -4.86 -10.76
CA PRO A 72 -7.31 -3.69 -11.60
C PRO A 72 -7.88 -2.52 -10.83
N ARG A 73 -8.76 -2.80 -9.86
CA ARG A 73 -9.31 -1.76 -9.03
C ARG A 73 -8.24 -1.15 -8.14
N GLY A 74 -7.29 -1.96 -7.70
CA GLY A 74 -6.17 -1.46 -6.91
C GLY A 74 -5.29 -0.54 -7.71
N PHE A 75 -5.06 -0.84 -8.97
CA PHE A 75 -4.29 0.03 -9.83
C PHE A 75 -5.03 1.34 -10.07
N GLU A 76 -6.36 1.28 -10.21
CA GLU A 76 -7.16 2.48 -10.35
C GLU A 76 -7.02 3.34 -9.10
N PHE A 77 -7.08 2.71 -7.94
CA PHE A 77 -6.92 3.42 -6.69
C PHE A 77 -5.57 4.14 -6.62
N LEU A 78 -4.52 3.44 -7.00
CA LEU A 78 -3.18 4.04 -6.98
C LEU A 78 -3.08 5.22 -7.93
N ASP A 79 -3.67 5.10 -9.10
CA ASP A 79 -3.63 6.17 -10.08
C ASP A 79 -4.30 7.42 -9.52
N VAL A 80 -5.47 7.26 -8.96
CA VAL A 80 -6.20 8.39 -8.39
C VAL A 80 -5.46 8.96 -7.19
N PHE A 81 -4.92 8.08 -6.36
CA PHE A 81 -4.21 8.51 -5.17
C PHE A 81 -3.01 9.39 -5.53
N TRP A 82 -2.21 8.94 -6.48
CA TRP A 82 -1.02 9.69 -6.85
C TRP A 82 -1.35 11.00 -7.54
N LYS A 83 -2.43 11.03 -8.31
CA LYS A 83 -2.88 12.26 -8.92
C LYS A 83 -3.30 13.26 -7.85
N MET A 84 -4.02 12.79 -6.85
CA MET A 84 -4.45 13.65 -5.78
C MET A 84 -3.26 14.19 -5.00
N LYS A 85 -2.28 13.34 -4.73
CA LYS A 85 -1.10 13.76 -3.99
C LYS A 85 -0.31 14.82 -4.75
N GLY A 86 -0.17 14.62 -6.05
CA GLY A 86 0.54 15.59 -6.86
C GLY A 86 -0.14 16.94 -6.84
N PHE A 87 -1.46 16.92 -6.90
CA PHE A 87 -2.24 18.13 -6.86
C PHE A 87 -2.04 18.86 -5.53
N LEU A 88 -2.10 18.11 -4.43
CA LEU A 88 -1.94 18.72 -3.12
C LEU A 88 -0.53 19.23 -2.90
N GLU A 89 0.44 18.57 -3.45
CA GLU A 89 1.81 19.00 -3.32
C GLU A 89 2.04 20.32 -4.03
N GLU A 90 1.36 20.53 -5.14
CA GLU A 90 1.47 21.78 -5.83
C GLU A 90 0.96 22.91 -4.97
N PHE A 91 -0.16 22.71 -4.30
CA PHE A 91 -0.68 23.72 -3.42
C PHE A 91 0.26 23.97 -2.27
N GLY A 92 0.86 22.91 -1.73
CA GLY A 92 1.79 23.05 -0.64
C GLY A 92 2.98 23.89 -1.02
N GLN A 93 3.46 23.69 -2.23
CA GLN A 93 4.60 24.45 -2.68
C GLN A 93 4.26 25.91 -2.84
N GLU A 94 3.09 26.21 -3.30
CA GLU A 94 2.68 27.56 -3.45
C GLU A 94 2.63 28.29 -2.15
N ARG A 95 2.24 27.60 -1.10
CA ARG A 95 2.17 28.21 0.16
C ARG A 95 3.47 28.51 0.77
N SER A 96 4.47 27.80 0.44
CA SER A 96 5.76 28.05 1.00
C SER A 96 6.38 29.23 0.41
#